data_449c46b5bec41b883cd93e42bfa40000
#
_entry.id   449c46b5bec41b883cd93e42bfa40000
#
_cell.length_a   1.000
_cell.length_b   1.000
_cell.length_c   1.000
_cell.angle_alpha   90.00
_cell.angle_beta   90.00
_cell.angle_gamma   90.00
#
_symmetry.space_group_name_H-M   'P 1'
#
loop_
_entity.id
_entity.type
_entity.pdbx_description
1 polymer ?
#
loop_
_entity_poly.entity_id
_entity_poly.type
_entity_poly.pdbx_seq_one_letter_code
_entity_poly.pdbx_strand_id
1 'polypeptide(L)'
;MDPPGPCSVTPTPLTPFTSANTATVAGPTVRRIKVPVVLAEPTIQIPIETTITLTPAATEIKRVKKNVFLDQVKLVPVAPFTRVDGTDFFTFQRAKLFIAGHIRKDIEFTTAGTTPGACTVSLTDTVVDIPFTGFTELTAGEGGTLINLPILGINESSESSFLSDTNNLNARLDKFFFNNLVKFNEQPFGELVAANFFELDFATPEPAPEATFSTLTEKLVLELTVKVLQTQQLTITATSVVPNLPGLTPPV
;
A
#
# COMPACT_ATOMS: atom_id res chain seq x y z
N MET A 1 0.69 -30.99 41.46
CA MET A 1 -0.18 -30.73 40.30
C MET A 1 0.63 -31.08 39.08
N ASP A 2 0.30 -32.17 38.44
CA ASP A 2 0.94 -32.51 37.17
C ASP A 2 0.54 -31.51 36.09
N PRO A 3 1.43 -31.14 35.19
CA PRO A 3 1.10 -30.26 34.10
C PRO A 3 0.02 -30.89 33.21
N PRO A 4 -0.94 -30.13 32.69
CA PRO A 4 -1.95 -30.68 31.80
C PRO A 4 -1.28 -31.34 30.60
N GLY A 5 -1.66 -32.60 30.33
CA GLY A 5 -1.16 -33.32 29.18
C GLY A 5 -1.47 -32.62 27.85
N PRO A 6 -0.71 -32.90 26.79
CA PRO A 6 -0.96 -32.27 25.49
C PRO A 6 -2.37 -32.61 24.99
N CYS A 7 -3.05 -31.59 24.46
CA CYS A 7 -4.37 -31.76 23.86
C CYS A 7 -4.32 -32.80 22.73
N SER A 8 -5.23 -33.79 22.77
CA SER A 8 -5.33 -34.80 21.71
C SER A 8 -5.85 -34.14 20.41
N VAL A 9 -5.08 -34.25 19.35
CA VAL A 9 -5.50 -33.83 18.01
C VAL A 9 -5.87 -35.07 17.22
N THR A 10 -7.12 -35.11 16.72
CA THR A 10 -7.54 -36.17 15.82
C THR A 10 -7.21 -35.75 14.39
N PRO A 11 -6.28 -36.39 13.70
CA PRO A 11 -5.98 -36.04 12.31
C PRO A 11 -7.16 -36.41 11.43
N THR A 12 -7.62 -35.42 10.63
CA THR A 12 -8.60 -35.69 9.57
C THR A 12 -7.84 -36.16 8.33
N PRO A 13 -8.19 -37.30 7.74
CA PRO A 13 -7.51 -37.76 6.53
C PRO A 13 -7.75 -36.75 5.41
N LEU A 14 -6.67 -36.30 4.74
CA LEU A 14 -6.76 -35.44 3.57
C LEU A 14 -7.24 -36.24 2.37
N THR A 15 -8.32 -35.78 1.73
CA THR A 15 -8.77 -36.31 0.45
C THR A 15 -7.96 -35.65 -0.66
N PRO A 16 -7.22 -36.39 -1.47
CA PRO A 16 -6.48 -35.79 -2.57
C PRO A 16 -7.46 -35.27 -3.64
N PHE A 17 -7.27 -34.02 -4.05
CA PHE A 17 -7.97 -33.47 -5.22
C PHE A 17 -7.17 -33.78 -6.47
N THR A 18 -7.84 -34.32 -7.49
CA THR A 18 -7.24 -34.45 -8.82
C THR A 18 -7.23 -33.08 -9.50
N SER A 19 -6.07 -32.63 -9.90
CA SER A 19 -5.92 -31.41 -10.70
C SER A 19 -5.29 -31.76 -12.04
N ALA A 20 -5.82 -31.20 -13.12
CA ALA A 20 -5.16 -31.20 -14.41
C ALA A 20 -4.46 -29.84 -14.59
N ASN A 21 -3.15 -29.85 -14.81
CA ASN A 21 -2.46 -28.64 -15.18
C ASN A 21 -2.61 -28.40 -16.68
N THR A 22 -3.46 -27.43 -17.02
CA THR A 22 -3.68 -27.01 -18.41
C THR A 22 -2.81 -25.83 -18.82
N ALA A 23 -1.86 -25.43 -17.97
CA ALA A 23 -0.96 -24.35 -18.31
C ALA A 23 -0.12 -24.72 -19.53
N THR A 24 -0.40 -24.08 -20.65
CA THR A 24 0.44 -24.17 -21.85
C THR A 24 1.76 -23.51 -21.52
N VAL A 25 2.80 -24.30 -21.36
CA VAL A 25 4.15 -23.76 -21.26
C VAL A 25 4.46 -23.14 -22.62
N ALA A 26 4.54 -21.81 -22.68
CA ALA A 26 5.02 -21.13 -23.89
C ALA A 26 6.41 -21.70 -24.22
N GLY A 27 6.67 -21.87 -25.51
CA GLY A 27 7.96 -22.39 -25.99
C GLY A 27 9.16 -21.67 -25.38
N PRO A 28 10.37 -22.22 -25.47
CA PRO A 28 11.53 -21.76 -24.72
C PRO A 28 11.94 -20.30 -25.00
N THR A 29 11.42 -19.70 -26.07
CA THR A 29 11.79 -18.36 -26.54
C THR A 29 10.85 -17.23 -26.07
N VAL A 30 9.61 -17.54 -25.65
CA VAL A 30 8.63 -16.52 -25.23
C VAL A 30 8.05 -16.90 -23.89
N ARG A 31 8.24 -16.06 -22.89
CA ARG A 31 7.68 -16.24 -21.56
C ARG A 31 6.80 -15.05 -21.19
N ARG A 32 5.65 -15.34 -20.59
CA ARG A 32 4.83 -14.33 -19.94
C ARG A 32 5.15 -14.32 -18.47
N ILE A 33 5.47 -13.15 -17.96
CA ILE A 33 5.73 -12.91 -16.55
C ILE A 33 4.77 -11.86 -16.02
N LYS A 34 4.44 -11.97 -14.75
CA LYS A 34 3.62 -11.01 -14.02
C LYS A 34 4.52 -10.35 -12.98
N VAL A 35 4.74 -9.05 -13.13
CA VAL A 35 5.66 -8.28 -12.29
C VAL A 35 5.06 -6.95 -11.86
N PRO A 36 5.40 -6.44 -10.67
CA PRO A 36 5.09 -5.08 -10.29
C PRO A 36 5.90 -4.10 -11.15
N VAL A 37 5.20 -3.17 -11.81
CA VAL A 37 5.79 -2.10 -12.61
C VAL A 37 5.59 -0.79 -11.87
N VAL A 38 6.67 -0.01 -11.70
CA VAL A 38 6.63 1.27 -11.03
C VAL A 38 5.93 2.29 -11.92
N LEU A 39 4.85 2.87 -11.42
CA LEU A 39 4.09 3.93 -12.08
C LEU A 39 4.63 5.30 -11.72
N ALA A 40 4.97 5.50 -10.45
CA ALA A 40 5.49 6.74 -9.91
C ALA A 40 6.25 6.47 -8.61
N GLU A 41 7.16 7.39 -8.26
CA GLU A 41 7.87 7.37 -6.97
C GLU A 41 7.96 8.81 -6.42
N PRO A 42 6.82 9.37 -5.96
CA PRO A 42 6.79 10.71 -5.40
C PRO A 42 7.38 10.78 -4.00
N THR A 43 7.98 11.93 -3.69
CA THR A 43 8.27 12.37 -2.32
C THR A 43 7.28 13.47 -1.95
N ILE A 44 6.56 13.29 -0.86
CA ILE A 44 5.45 14.14 -0.41
C ILE A 44 5.76 14.69 0.96
N GLN A 45 5.42 15.96 1.19
CA GLN A 45 5.50 16.58 2.51
C GLN A 45 4.13 16.66 3.15
N ILE A 46 4.00 16.09 4.33
CA ILE A 46 2.75 15.99 5.09
C ILE A 46 2.95 16.77 6.40
N PRO A 47 2.36 17.96 6.54
CA PRO A 47 2.39 18.70 7.80
C PRO A 47 1.42 18.07 8.80
N ILE A 48 1.88 17.88 10.02
CA ILE A 48 1.11 17.31 11.12
C ILE A 48 1.33 18.17 12.35
N GLU A 49 0.25 18.48 13.05
CA GLU A 49 0.27 19.08 14.37
C GLU A 49 -0.57 18.23 15.30
N THR A 50 -0.01 17.82 16.43
CA THR A 50 -0.71 16.98 17.39
C THR A 50 -0.33 17.30 18.82
N THR A 51 -1.17 16.86 19.76
CA THR A 51 -0.93 16.97 21.19
C THR A 51 -0.93 15.58 21.80
N ILE A 52 0.16 15.25 22.47
CA ILE A 52 0.36 13.95 23.12
C ILE A 52 0.27 14.13 24.62
N THR A 53 -0.58 13.33 25.27
CA THR A 53 -0.71 13.32 26.73
C THR A 53 0.15 12.23 27.33
N LEU A 54 1.01 12.61 28.26
CA LEU A 54 1.90 11.71 29.02
C LEU A 54 1.28 11.40 30.37
N THR A 55 1.13 10.14 30.70
CA THR A 55 0.61 9.69 32.01
C THR A 55 1.47 8.55 32.54
N PRO A 56 2.13 8.74 33.70
CA PRO A 56 2.18 9.95 34.54
C PRO A 56 2.93 11.12 33.91
N ALA A 57 2.90 12.30 34.55
CA ALA A 57 3.62 13.47 34.06
C ALA A 57 5.13 13.21 33.97
N ALA A 58 5.74 13.67 32.90
CA ALA A 58 7.16 13.52 32.61
C ALA A 58 7.99 14.61 33.33
N THR A 59 9.21 14.25 33.71
CA THR A 59 10.25 15.20 34.10
C THR A 59 11.19 15.51 32.96
N GLU A 60 11.43 14.52 32.08
CA GLU A 60 12.34 14.64 30.94
C GLU A 60 12.05 13.55 29.90
N ILE A 61 12.09 13.90 28.63
CA ILE A 61 12.06 12.93 27.52
C ILE A 61 13.48 12.37 27.31
N LYS A 62 13.59 11.05 27.32
CA LYS A 62 14.89 10.37 27.14
C LYS A 62 15.14 9.94 25.72
N ARG A 63 14.10 9.40 25.07
CA ARG A 63 14.24 8.88 23.71
C ARG A 63 12.87 8.86 23.02
N VAL A 64 12.91 9.11 21.71
CA VAL A 64 11.76 8.96 20.85
C VAL A 64 12.15 8.11 19.65
N LYS A 65 11.39 7.01 19.42
CA LYS A 65 11.49 6.21 18.20
C LYS A 65 10.24 6.43 17.36
N LYS A 66 10.40 6.36 16.05
CA LYS A 66 9.29 6.55 15.09
C LYS A 66 9.35 5.53 13.99
N ASN A 67 8.17 5.07 13.60
CA ASN A 67 7.96 4.24 12.41
C ASN A 67 6.72 4.75 11.68
N VAL A 68 6.75 4.67 10.34
CA VAL A 68 5.60 5.02 9.50
C VAL A 68 4.96 3.75 8.97
N PHE A 69 3.63 3.72 9.01
CA PHE A 69 2.81 2.66 8.43
C PHE A 69 1.86 3.28 7.43
N LEU A 70 1.78 2.67 6.24
CA LEU A 70 0.82 3.03 5.21
C LEU A 70 -0.40 2.13 5.34
N ASP A 71 -1.55 2.73 5.61
CA ASP A 71 -2.83 2.02 5.70
C ASP A 71 -3.54 2.01 4.34
N GLN A 72 -3.33 3.05 3.55
CA GLN A 72 -3.93 3.18 2.24
C GLN A 72 -3.04 3.95 1.26
N VAL A 73 -2.92 3.41 0.04
CA VAL A 73 -2.38 4.12 -1.12
C VAL A 73 -3.29 3.83 -2.31
N LYS A 74 -3.95 4.86 -2.83
CA LYS A 74 -4.91 4.74 -3.94
C LYS A 74 -4.59 5.75 -5.02
N LEU A 75 -4.36 5.24 -6.23
CA LEU A 75 -4.15 6.05 -7.42
C LEU A 75 -5.47 6.18 -8.17
N VAL A 76 -5.90 7.42 -8.40
CA VAL A 76 -7.10 7.74 -9.16
C VAL A 76 -6.69 8.52 -10.40
N PRO A 77 -6.70 7.91 -11.58
CA PRO A 77 -6.38 8.60 -12.83
C PRO A 77 -7.35 9.74 -13.11
N VAL A 78 -6.83 10.82 -13.71
CA VAL A 78 -7.61 12.00 -14.09
C VAL A 78 -7.69 12.07 -15.62
N ALA A 79 -8.88 12.27 -16.15
CA ALA A 79 -9.10 12.44 -17.59
C ALA A 79 -8.26 13.61 -18.17
N PRO A 80 -7.88 13.59 -19.45
CA PRO A 80 -8.29 12.63 -20.47
C PRO A 80 -7.55 11.30 -20.42
N PHE A 81 -8.24 10.24 -20.83
CA PHE A 81 -7.66 8.91 -21.01
C PHE A 81 -7.45 8.67 -22.50
N THR A 82 -6.31 8.10 -22.86
CA THR A 82 -6.03 7.66 -24.22
C THR A 82 -5.95 6.14 -24.26
N ARG A 83 -6.81 5.50 -25.05
CA ARG A 83 -6.78 4.06 -25.22
C ARG A 83 -5.54 3.66 -26.02
N VAL A 84 -4.90 2.59 -25.59
CA VAL A 84 -3.81 1.95 -26.34
C VAL A 84 -4.45 1.05 -27.39
N ASP A 85 -4.19 1.32 -28.67
CA ASP A 85 -4.80 0.61 -29.79
C ASP A 85 -4.64 -0.91 -29.69
N GLY A 86 -5.73 -1.62 -29.98
CA GLY A 86 -5.77 -3.08 -29.94
C GLY A 86 -5.71 -3.68 -28.53
N THR A 87 -5.83 -2.89 -27.47
CA THR A 87 -5.79 -3.35 -26.09
C THR A 87 -6.95 -2.78 -25.29
N ASP A 88 -7.13 -3.31 -24.07
CA ASP A 88 -8.05 -2.73 -23.07
C ASP A 88 -7.32 -1.80 -22.10
N PHE A 89 -6.12 -1.38 -22.43
CA PHE A 89 -5.34 -0.47 -21.62
C PHE A 89 -5.61 0.99 -22.00
N PHE A 90 -5.52 1.84 -21.00
CA PHE A 90 -5.59 3.29 -21.15
C PHE A 90 -4.33 3.92 -20.56
N THR A 91 -3.84 4.96 -21.19
CA THR A 91 -2.82 5.84 -20.64
C THR A 91 -3.44 7.10 -20.10
N PHE A 92 -2.78 7.71 -19.13
CA PHE A 92 -3.18 8.98 -18.52
C PHE A 92 -1.93 9.80 -18.18
N GLN A 93 -2.09 11.10 -18.08
CA GLN A 93 -0.99 12.02 -17.78
C GLN A 93 -1.08 12.63 -16.38
N ARG A 94 -2.22 12.50 -15.74
CA ARG A 94 -2.47 13.05 -14.40
C ARG A 94 -3.22 12.04 -13.56
N ALA A 95 -2.88 12.01 -12.27
CA ALA A 95 -3.59 11.18 -11.30
C ALA A 95 -3.62 11.87 -9.93
N LYS A 96 -4.61 11.55 -9.12
CA LYS A 96 -4.63 11.88 -7.70
C LYS A 96 -4.16 10.66 -6.92
N LEU A 97 -3.16 10.86 -6.08
CA LEU A 97 -2.66 9.84 -5.18
C LEU A 97 -3.19 10.14 -3.78
N PHE A 98 -4.10 9.30 -3.29
CA PHE A 98 -4.62 9.37 -1.93
C PHE A 98 -3.78 8.47 -1.03
N ILE A 99 -3.36 9.02 0.09
CA ILE A 99 -2.53 8.33 1.07
C ILE A 99 -3.16 8.51 2.45
N ALA A 100 -3.21 7.42 3.20
CA ALA A 100 -3.50 7.44 4.62
C ALA A 100 -2.56 6.49 5.34
N GLY A 101 -2.24 6.82 6.58
CA GLY A 101 -1.34 6.04 7.41
C GLY A 101 -1.25 6.59 8.80
N HIS A 102 -0.30 6.09 9.56
CA HIS A 102 -0.01 6.58 10.89
C HIS A 102 1.49 6.53 11.18
N ILE A 103 1.92 7.45 12.03
CA ILE A 103 3.24 7.45 12.63
C ILE A 103 3.12 6.82 14.01
N ARG A 104 3.74 5.68 14.22
CA ARG A 104 3.90 5.11 15.55
C ARG A 104 5.09 5.73 16.23
N LYS A 105 4.83 6.42 17.32
CA LYS A 105 5.83 7.12 18.15
C LYS A 105 5.91 6.44 19.49
N ASP A 106 7.11 5.96 19.82
CA ASP A 106 7.46 5.35 21.10
C ASP A 106 8.31 6.35 21.88
N ILE A 107 7.78 6.85 22.99
CA ILE A 107 8.33 7.94 23.79
C ILE A 107 8.75 7.37 25.14
N GLU A 108 10.07 7.33 25.37
CA GLU A 108 10.62 7.00 26.68
C GLU A 108 10.87 8.28 27.47
N PHE A 109 10.36 8.36 28.68
CA PHE A 109 10.49 9.52 29.53
C PHE A 109 10.65 9.14 31.00
N THR A 110 11.22 10.04 31.77
CA THR A 110 11.34 9.88 33.22
C THR A 110 10.20 10.58 33.94
N THR A 111 9.81 9.99 35.06
CA THR A 111 8.80 10.53 35.96
C THR A 111 9.42 10.81 37.34
N ALA A 112 8.84 11.72 38.10
CA ALA A 112 9.28 11.98 39.47
C ALA A 112 9.20 10.71 40.32
N GLY A 113 10.22 10.46 41.10
CA GLY A 113 10.24 9.35 42.05
C GLY A 113 9.14 9.47 43.07
N THR A 114 8.55 8.35 43.46
CA THR A 114 7.44 8.28 44.45
C THR A 114 7.92 8.42 45.86
N THR A 115 9.23 8.32 46.14
CA THR A 115 9.79 8.41 47.49
C THR A 115 10.35 9.80 47.72
N PRO A 116 9.81 10.58 48.67
CA PRO A 116 10.35 11.89 49.00
C PRO A 116 11.80 11.80 49.44
N GLY A 117 12.65 12.64 48.83
CA GLY A 117 14.10 12.70 49.15
C GLY A 117 14.96 11.62 48.48
N ALA A 118 14.41 10.74 47.69
CA ALA A 118 15.18 9.81 46.88
C ALA A 118 15.67 10.49 45.59
N CYS A 119 16.96 10.31 45.27
CA CYS A 119 17.54 10.79 44.00
C CYS A 119 17.25 9.81 42.82
N THR A 120 16.10 9.13 42.84
CA THR A 120 15.73 8.16 41.83
C THR A 120 14.56 8.66 41.01
N VAL A 121 14.60 8.41 39.71
CA VAL A 121 13.53 8.63 38.76
C VAL A 121 13.07 7.28 38.19
N SER A 122 11.83 7.17 37.82
CA SER A 122 11.32 5.99 37.11
C SER A 122 11.33 6.24 35.61
N LEU A 123 11.76 5.25 34.85
CA LEU A 123 11.67 5.26 33.38
C LEU A 123 10.32 4.66 32.98
N THR A 124 9.61 5.34 32.11
CA THR A 124 8.31 4.95 31.58
C THR A 124 8.33 5.16 30.08
N ASP A 125 7.55 4.37 29.35
CA ASP A 125 7.33 4.52 27.91
C ASP A 125 5.85 4.66 27.59
N THR A 126 5.59 5.36 26.49
CA THR A 126 4.23 5.53 25.93
C THR A 126 4.32 5.39 24.42
N VAL A 127 3.44 4.55 23.87
CA VAL A 127 3.30 4.38 22.43
C VAL A 127 2.04 5.08 21.96
N VAL A 128 2.17 5.95 20.95
CA VAL A 128 1.05 6.65 20.31
C VAL A 128 1.09 6.48 18.81
N ASP A 129 -0.08 6.36 18.20
CA ASP A 129 -0.27 6.34 16.76
C ASP A 129 -0.86 7.68 16.31
N ILE A 130 -0.12 8.42 15.51
CA ILE A 130 -0.50 9.73 15.00
C ILE A 130 -0.97 9.54 13.56
N PRO A 131 -2.28 9.62 13.28
CA PRO A 131 -2.81 9.37 11.95
C PRO A 131 -2.52 10.54 11.01
N PHE A 132 -2.32 10.24 9.74
CA PHE A 132 -2.28 11.22 8.67
C PHE A 132 -3.10 10.74 7.48
N THR A 133 -3.67 11.70 6.75
CA THR A 133 -4.40 11.43 5.51
C THR A 133 -4.31 12.65 4.60
N GLY A 134 -4.31 12.41 3.31
CA GLY A 134 -4.25 13.48 2.33
C GLY A 134 -4.18 12.96 0.90
N PHE A 135 -3.98 13.88 -0.02
CA PHE A 135 -3.74 13.54 -1.42
C PHE A 135 -2.73 14.49 -2.04
N THR A 136 -2.07 14.01 -3.08
CA THR A 136 -1.25 14.82 -3.98
C THR A 136 -1.63 14.57 -5.43
N GLU A 137 -1.27 15.49 -6.31
CA GLU A 137 -1.42 15.31 -7.75
C GLU A 137 -0.10 14.88 -8.36
N LEU A 138 -0.15 13.83 -9.15
CA LEU A 138 0.96 13.35 -9.96
C LEU A 138 0.71 13.74 -11.41
N THR A 139 1.73 14.33 -12.06
CA THR A 139 1.65 14.78 -13.44
C THR A 139 2.83 14.23 -14.23
N ALA A 140 2.57 13.71 -15.44
CA ALA A 140 3.62 13.27 -16.33
C ALA A 140 4.47 14.46 -16.81
N GLY A 141 5.78 14.32 -16.77
CA GLY A 141 6.72 15.28 -17.35
C GLY A 141 7.21 16.40 -16.43
N GLU A 142 6.58 16.67 -15.30
CA GLU A 142 7.09 17.61 -14.30
C GLU A 142 7.58 16.84 -13.06
N GLY A 143 8.85 16.99 -12.75
CA GLY A 143 9.43 16.29 -11.60
C GLY A 143 9.61 14.79 -11.76
N GLY A 144 9.39 14.25 -12.94
CA GLY A 144 9.76 12.87 -13.31
C GLY A 144 8.92 11.76 -12.70
N THR A 145 7.68 12.03 -12.32
CA THR A 145 7.02 11.10 -11.40
C THR A 145 5.94 10.23 -12.00
N LEU A 146 5.30 10.62 -13.09
CA LEU A 146 4.28 9.77 -13.71
C LEU A 146 4.71 9.39 -15.13
N ILE A 147 4.97 8.12 -15.32
CA ILE A 147 5.25 7.58 -16.65
C ILE A 147 3.89 7.26 -17.29
N ASN A 148 3.75 7.51 -18.61
CA ASN A 148 2.60 7.05 -19.38
C ASN A 148 2.56 5.52 -19.38
N LEU A 149 1.98 4.93 -18.37
CA LEU A 149 1.84 3.49 -18.25
C LEU A 149 0.41 3.08 -18.53
N PRO A 150 0.22 2.00 -19.26
CA PRO A 150 -1.11 1.47 -19.49
C PRO A 150 -1.71 1.02 -18.16
N ILE A 151 -2.88 1.50 -17.85
CA ILE A 151 -3.74 0.94 -16.82
C ILE A 151 -4.76 0.03 -17.48
N LEU A 152 -5.06 -1.05 -16.80
CA LEU A 152 -6.14 -1.92 -17.24
C LEU A 152 -7.46 -1.13 -17.15
N GLY A 153 -8.16 -1.03 -18.30
CA GLY A 153 -9.29 -0.13 -18.46
C GLY A 153 -10.59 -0.70 -17.92
N ILE A 154 -11.43 -1.19 -18.78
CA ILE A 154 -12.85 -1.50 -18.52
C ILE A 154 -12.98 -2.67 -17.55
N ASN A 155 -13.67 -2.45 -16.41
CA ASN A 155 -14.02 -3.52 -15.48
C ASN A 155 -15.30 -4.23 -15.89
N GLU A 156 -16.23 -3.48 -16.47
CA GLU A 156 -17.55 -3.98 -16.86
C GLU A 156 -18.02 -3.25 -18.11
N SER A 157 -18.60 -4.00 -19.02
CA SER A 157 -19.38 -3.45 -20.13
C SER A 157 -20.64 -4.27 -20.30
N SER A 158 -21.75 -3.62 -20.57
CA SER A 158 -23.00 -4.28 -20.87
C SER A 158 -23.59 -3.72 -22.15
N GLU A 159 -24.11 -4.62 -22.97
CA GLU A 159 -24.80 -4.29 -24.21
C GLU A 159 -26.15 -4.99 -24.19
N SER A 160 -27.20 -4.25 -24.53
CA SER A 160 -28.54 -4.81 -24.69
C SER A 160 -29.08 -4.39 -26.05
N SER A 161 -29.64 -5.37 -26.77
CA SER A 161 -30.26 -5.15 -28.06
C SER A 161 -31.68 -5.73 -28.03
N PHE A 162 -32.66 -4.95 -28.52
CA PHE A 162 -34.01 -5.41 -28.67
C PHE A 162 -34.18 -6.08 -30.03
N LEU A 163 -34.64 -7.31 -30.02
CA LEU A 163 -34.94 -8.04 -31.25
C LEU A 163 -36.28 -7.57 -31.81
N SER A 164 -36.28 -7.02 -33.01
CA SER A 164 -37.54 -6.74 -33.74
C SER A 164 -38.09 -8.01 -34.39
N ASP A 165 -39.39 -8.11 -34.45
CA ASP A 165 -40.04 -9.12 -35.24
C ASP A 165 -39.88 -8.83 -36.74
N THR A 166 -39.57 -9.83 -37.53
CA THR A 166 -39.36 -9.71 -38.99
C THR A 166 -40.57 -9.14 -39.73
N ASN A 167 -41.76 -9.26 -39.17
CA ASN A 167 -43.01 -8.78 -39.75
C ASN A 167 -43.59 -7.51 -39.08
N ASN A 168 -42.90 -7.00 -38.06
CA ASN A 168 -43.33 -5.82 -37.32
C ASN A 168 -42.20 -4.84 -37.21
N LEU A 169 -42.40 -3.64 -37.68
CA LEU A 169 -41.43 -2.55 -37.62
C LEU A 169 -41.19 -2.03 -36.18
N ASN A 170 -41.94 -2.49 -35.21
CA ASN A 170 -41.84 -2.09 -33.83
C ASN A 170 -40.94 -3.04 -33.05
N ALA A 171 -39.97 -2.52 -32.30
CA ALA A 171 -39.13 -3.28 -31.40
C ALA A 171 -40.00 -3.95 -30.32
N ARG A 172 -39.82 -5.25 -30.16
CA ARG A 172 -40.48 -6.01 -29.10
C ARG A 172 -39.65 -5.93 -27.83
N LEU A 173 -40.19 -5.32 -26.79
CA LEU A 173 -39.53 -5.15 -25.50
C LEU A 173 -39.45 -6.45 -24.68
N ASP A 174 -40.15 -7.49 -25.08
CA ASP A 174 -40.13 -8.83 -24.50
C ASP A 174 -39.03 -9.73 -25.10
N LYS A 175 -38.35 -9.27 -26.16
CA LYS A 175 -37.29 -9.97 -26.84
C LYS A 175 -36.04 -9.11 -26.86
N PHE A 176 -35.13 -9.35 -25.95
CA PHE A 176 -33.86 -8.64 -25.89
C PHE A 176 -32.69 -9.63 -25.79
N PHE A 177 -31.59 -9.19 -26.31
CA PHE A 177 -30.29 -9.82 -26.13
C PHE A 177 -29.45 -8.96 -25.16
N PHE A 178 -28.85 -9.62 -24.20
CA PHE A 178 -28.03 -8.97 -23.21
C PHE A 178 -26.62 -9.60 -23.17
N ASN A 179 -25.62 -8.79 -23.29
CA ASN A 179 -24.22 -9.20 -23.13
C ASN A 179 -23.58 -8.36 -22.03
N ASN A 180 -23.02 -9.02 -21.05
CA ASN A 180 -22.27 -8.38 -19.97
C ASN A 180 -20.87 -8.98 -19.92
N LEU A 181 -19.84 -8.14 -20.01
CA LEU A 181 -18.45 -8.51 -19.86
C LEU A 181 -17.91 -7.85 -18.61
N VAL A 182 -17.47 -8.67 -17.66
CA VAL A 182 -16.79 -8.21 -16.44
C VAL A 182 -15.32 -8.59 -16.53
N LYS A 183 -14.44 -7.59 -16.35
CA LYS A 183 -12.98 -7.79 -16.29
C LYS A 183 -12.46 -7.38 -14.94
N PHE A 184 -11.55 -8.18 -14.40
CA PHE A 184 -10.88 -7.90 -13.14
C PHE A 184 -9.55 -7.22 -13.41
N ASN A 185 -9.44 -5.97 -12.99
CA ASN A 185 -8.24 -5.16 -13.15
C ASN A 185 -7.26 -5.37 -11.99
N GLU A 186 -5.98 -5.30 -12.32
CA GLU A 186 -4.94 -5.16 -11.32
C GLU A 186 -4.93 -3.71 -10.82
N GLN A 187 -5.28 -3.54 -9.54
CA GLN A 187 -5.29 -2.21 -8.92
C GLN A 187 -3.87 -1.74 -8.59
N PRO A 188 -3.55 -0.47 -8.80
CA PRO A 188 -2.32 0.11 -8.28
C PRO A 188 -2.26 0.00 -6.75
N PHE A 189 -1.05 -0.24 -6.22
CA PHE A 189 -0.76 -0.32 -4.79
C PHE A 189 0.50 0.47 -4.46
N GLY A 190 0.74 0.75 -3.19
CA GLY A 190 1.88 1.53 -2.73
C GLY A 190 2.82 0.75 -1.84
N GLU A 191 4.10 1.10 -1.92
CA GLU A 191 5.15 0.64 -1.02
C GLU A 191 5.85 1.85 -0.41
N LEU A 192 6.12 1.79 0.88
CA LEU A 192 6.93 2.78 1.57
C LEU A 192 8.41 2.58 1.21
N VAL A 193 9.02 3.64 0.70
CA VAL A 193 10.45 3.64 0.35
C VAL A 193 11.27 4.30 1.45
N ALA A 194 10.86 5.50 1.88
CA ALA A 194 11.57 6.26 2.89
C ALA A 194 10.61 7.19 3.63
N ALA A 195 10.95 7.49 4.87
CA ALA A 195 10.30 8.50 5.69
C ALA A 195 11.37 9.34 6.40
N ASN A 196 11.26 10.65 6.27
CA ASN A 196 12.14 11.61 6.95
C ASN A 196 11.26 12.54 7.79
N PHE A 197 11.72 12.83 9.02
CA PHE A 197 10.95 13.57 10.01
C PHE A 197 11.66 14.87 10.34
N PHE A 198 10.96 15.99 10.14
CA PHE A 198 11.38 17.31 10.59
C PHE A 198 10.40 17.75 11.66
N GLU A 199 10.83 17.73 12.92
CA GLU A 199 9.90 17.95 14.02
C GLU A 199 10.44 18.87 15.10
N LEU A 200 9.49 19.48 15.81
CA LEU A 200 9.69 20.23 17.03
C LEU A 200 8.64 19.77 18.04
N ASP A 201 9.11 19.18 19.14
CA ASP A 201 8.27 18.80 20.27
C ASP A 201 8.53 19.75 21.44
N PHE A 202 7.49 20.26 22.07
CA PHE A 202 7.60 21.13 23.23
C PHE A 202 6.46 20.90 24.21
N ALA A 203 6.74 21.10 25.49
CA ALA A 203 5.72 21.00 26.51
C ALA A 203 4.74 22.19 26.45
N THR A 204 3.45 21.91 26.67
CA THR A 204 2.41 22.95 26.67
C THR A 204 1.48 22.78 27.88
N PRO A 205 1.33 23.78 28.76
CA PRO A 205 2.13 25.01 28.81
C PRO A 205 3.62 24.74 29.10
N GLU A 206 4.48 25.69 28.75
CA GLU A 206 5.90 25.59 29.06
C GLU A 206 6.10 25.46 30.58
N PRO A 207 6.75 24.37 31.06
CA PRO A 207 6.92 24.16 32.49
C PRO A 207 7.97 25.10 33.06
N ALA A 208 7.82 25.42 34.33
CA ALA A 208 8.93 26.06 35.07
C ALA A 208 10.16 25.13 35.09
N PRO A 209 11.37 25.66 35.28
CA PRO A 209 12.55 24.82 35.42
C PRO A 209 12.35 23.72 36.46
N GLU A 210 12.72 22.49 36.12
CA GLU A 210 12.60 21.28 36.95
C GLU A 210 11.13 20.84 37.27
N ALA A 211 10.12 21.51 36.71
CA ALA A 211 8.73 21.08 36.85
C ALA A 211 8.41 19.92 35.93
N THR A 212 7.36 19.16 36.29
CA THR A 212 6.83 18.09 35.44
C THR A 212 5.86 18.65 34.40
N PHE A 213 5.73 17.95 33.29
CA PHE A 213 4.78 18.25 32.23
C PHE A 213 4.02 17.00 31.80
N SER A 214 2.78 17.16 31.41
CA SER A 214 1.92 16.06 30.97
C SER A 214 1.48 16.18 29.52
N THR A 215 1.86 17.25 28.82
CA THR A 215 1.40 17.51 27.48
C THR A 215 2.58 17.92 26.60
N LEU A 216 2.74 17.21 25.48
CA LEU A 216 3.65 17.58 24.40
C LEU A 216 2.83 18.05 23.21
N THR A 217 3.18 19.22 22.69
CA THR A 217 2.72 19.66 21.38
C THR A 217 3.81 19.35 20.36
N GLU A 218 3.45 18.66 19.34
CA GLU A 218 4.33 18.27 18.25
C GLU A 218 3.96 19.05 16.99
N LYS A 219 4.95 19.62 16.32
CA LYS A 219 4.87 20.16 14.97
C LYS A 219 5.82 19.39 14.10
N LEU A 220 5.28 18.65 13.15
CA LEU A 220 6.02 17.70 12.34
C LEU A 220 5.74 17.95 10.85
N VAL A 221 6.79 17.90 10.04
CA VAL A 221 6.68 17.69 8.61
C VAL A 221 7.24 16.30 8.30
N LEU A 222 6.36 15.39 7.89
CA LEU A 222 6.74 14.08 7.39
C LEU A 222 7.03 14.18 5.89
N GLU A 223 8.28 13.96 5.50
CA GLU A 223 8.66 13.76 4.11
C GLU A 223 8.62 12.26 3.80
N LEU A 224 7.67 11.87 2.95
CA LEU A 224 7.33 10.49 2.69
C LEU A 224 7.59 10.15 1.22
N THR A 225 8.50 9.21 0.95
CA THR A 225 8.71 8.67 -0.39
C THR A 225 7.93 7.37 -0.54
N VAL A 226 7.03 7.35 -1.50
CA VAL A 226 6.13 6.22 -1.78
C VAL A 226 6.31 5.78 -3.22
N LYS A 227 6.50 4.48 -3.40
CA LYS A 227 6.50 3.85 -4.73
C LYS A 227 5.10 3.38 -5.07
N VAL A 228 4.55 3.88 -6.17
CA VAL A 228 3.25 3.45 -6.69
C VAL A 228 3.50 2.42 -7.79
N LEU A 229 2.94 1.22 -7.62
CA LEU A 229 3.15 0.09 -8.51
C LEU A 229 1.83 -0.45 -9.04
N GLN A 230 1.89 -1.08 -10.19
CA GLN A 230 0.81 -1.90 -10.72
C GLN A 230 1.39 -3.23 -11.21
N THR A 231 0.77 -4.32 -10.82
CA THR A 231 1.15 -5.63 -11.35
C THR A 231 0.71 -5.75 -12.80
N GLN A 232 1.67 -5.91 -13.70
CA GLN A 232 1.44 -6.00 -15.14
C GLN A 232 1.98 -7.31 -15.70
N GLN A 233 1.34 -7.80 -16.76
CA GLN A 233 1.77 -8.98 -17.45
C GLN A 233 2.64 -8.59 -18.66
N LEU A 234 3.92 -8.97 -18.61
CA LEU A 234 4.88 -8.68 -19.66
C LEU A 234 5.23 -9.97 -20.42
N THR A 235 5.45 -9.81 -21.70
CA THR A 235 5.97 -10.88 -22.55
C THR A 235 7.47 -10.66 -22.75
N ILE A 236 8.27 -11.62 -22.31
CA ILE A 236 9.72 -11.61 -22.50
C ILE A 236 10.06 -12.57 -23.63
N THR A 237 10.73 -12.05 -24.66
CA THR A 237 11.35 -12.88 -25.69
C THR A 237 12.78 -13.13 -25.26
N ALA A 238 13.07 -14.32 -24.76
CA ALA A 238 14.42 -14.71 -24.41
C ALA A 238 15.17 -15.12 -25.68
N THR A 239 16.06 -14.28 -26.15
CA THR A 239 17.18 -14.74 -26.97
C THR A 239 18.08 -15.52 -26.00
N SER A 240 18.08 -16.86 -26.12
CA SER A 240 18.85 -17.83 -25.36
C SER A 240 19.86 -17.27 -24.32
N VAL A 241 19.40 -16.97 -23.14
CA VAL A 241 20.28 -16.96 -21.98
C VAL A 241 20.15 -18.34 -21.35
N VAL A 242 20.98 -19.27 -21.74
CA VAL A 242 21.25 -20.46 -20.96
C VAL A 242 21.90 -19.93 -19.68
N PRO A 243 21.30 -20.11 -18.49
CA PRO A 243 22.01 -19.77 -17.26
C PRO A 243 23.26 -20.65 -17.24
N ASN A 244 24.41 -20.02 -17.30
CA ASN A 244 25.67 -20.71 -17.12
C ASN A 244 25.76 -21.06 -15.64
N LEU A 245 25.09 -22.15 -15.24
CA LEU A 245 25.28 -22.75 -13.93
C LEU A 245 26.62 -23.51 -14.01
N PRO A 246 27.66 -23.04 -13.34
CA PRO A 246 28.91 -23.80 -13.32
C PRO A 246 28.66 -25.12 -12.60
N GLY A 247 28.81 -26.23 -13.32
CA GLY A 247 28.79 -27.58 -12.75
C GLY A 247 27.72 -28.56 -13.25
N LEU A 248 26.82 -28.17 -14.18
CA LEU A 248 25.90 -29.11 -14.82
C LEU A 248 26.33 -29.35 -16.25
N THR A 249 27.10 -30.42 -16.49
CA THR A 249 27.26 -31.00 -17.83
C THR A 249 25.93 -31.66 -18.20
N PRO A 250 25.40 -31.41 -19.43
CA PRO A 250 24.21 -32.13 -19.88
C PRO A 250 24.56 -33.63 -20.03
N PRO A 251 23.63 -34.56 -19.72
CA PRO A 251 23.83 -35.97 -20.01
C PRO A 251 23.93 -36.16 -21.52
N VAL A 252 24.90 -36.96 -21.92
CA VAL A 252 25.17 -37.42 -23.29
C VAL A 252 24.02 -38.26 -23.80
#